data_08a16eeb009453426c1d002bd6c0a319
#
_entry.id   08a16eeb009453426c1d002bd6c0a319
#
_cell.length_a   1.000
_cell.length_b   1.000
_cell.length_c   1.000
_cell.angle_alpha   90.00
_cell.angle_beta   90.00
_cell.angle_gamma   90.00
#
_symmetry.space_group_name_H-M   'P 1'
#
loop_
_entity.id
_entity.type
_entity.pdbx_description
1 polymer ?
#
loop_
_entity_poly.entity_id
_entity_poly.type
_entity_poly.pdbx_seq_one_letter_code
_entity_poly.pdbx_strand_id
1 'polypeptide(L)'
;GLGEHSSRYAHVAEAFGKEGFILFSYDLRGHGRSGGVRGHISSIEDFMQDIDVMFEQARLRYPNLPLFLYGHSLGGIQVLHYGLLRKPNVKGVIATSSGLHTALENQPAKIMAAKVLGALMPKVTLPSGLDAAAISRNQDVVNTYNNDPLVHDKISLGFGKVMIGVTKWTLKHAGEFSLPLLLLHGKADAIAFPSSSTEFAAP
;
A
#
# COMPACT_ATOMS: atom_id res chain seq x y z
N GLY A 1 4.67 1.22 1.72
CA GLY A 1 4.67 -0.19 1.28
C GLY A 1 4.54 -1.19 2.42
N LEU A 2 4.48 -2.49 2.11
CA LEU A 2 4.45 -3.55 3.12
C LEU A 2 5.79 -3.61 3.86
N GLY A 3 5.75 -3.67 5.19
CA GLY A 3 6.93 -3.76 6.04
C GLY A 3 7.71 -2.46 6.20
N GLU A 4 7.34 -1.40 5.52
CA GLU A 4 8.03 -0.10 5.53
C GLU A 4 7.42 0.91 6.51
N HIS A 5 7.99 2.10 6.58
CA HIS A 5 7.52 3.23 7.39
C HIS A 5 7.64 4.56 6.62
N SER A 6 6.94 5.59 7.12
CA SER A 6 6.79 6.89 6.45
C SER A 6 8.11 7.65 6.26
N SER A 7 9.06 7.53 7.18
CA SER A 7 10.35 8.26 7.09
C SER A 7 11.21 7.83 5.88
N ARG A 8 10.95 6.67 5.27
CA ARG A 8 11.62 6.25 4.03
C ARG A 8 11.24 7.10 2.83
N TYR A 9 10.17 7.87 2.93
CA TYR A 9 9.67 8.78 1.89
C TYR A 9 10.15 10.23 2.08
N ALA A 10 11.16 10.48 2.94
CA ALA A 10 11.69 11.82 3.16
C ALA A 10 12.19 12.51 1.88
N HIS A 11 12.84 11.75 0.98
CA HIS A 11 13.29 12.24 -0.32
C HIS A 11 12.14 12.64 -1.24
N VAL A 12 11.00 11.94 -1.17
CA VAL A 12 9.77 12.29 -1.90
C VAL A 12 9.17 13.57 -1.32
N ALA A 13 9.14 13.69 0.02
CA ALA A 13 8.67 14.89 0.70
C ALA A 13 9.53 16.12 0.34
N GLU A 14 10.84 15.96 0.27
CA GLU A 14 11.76 17.02 -0.17
C GLU A 14 11.50 17.44 -1.63
N ALA A 15 11.33 16.47 -2.54
CA ALA A 15 11.04 16.76 -3.94
C ALA A 15 9.70 17.50 -4.11
N PHE A 16 8.65 17.05 -3.43
CA PHE A 16 7.37 17.73 -3.43
C PHE A 16 7.44 19.12 -2.79
N GLY A 17 8.20 19.27 -1.70
CA GLY A 17 8.37 20.55 -1.03
C GLY A 17 9.02 21.62 -1.92
N LYS A 18 9.98 21.25 -2.78
CA LYS A 18 10.59 22.14 -3.78
C LYS A 18 9.57 22.67 -4.80
N GLU A 19 8.52 21.90 -5.07
CA GLU A 19 7.44 22.28 -6.00
C GLU A 19 6.22 22.88 -5.26
N GLY A 20 6.34 23.23 -3.97
CA GLY A 20 5.28 23.86 -3.19
C GLY A 20 4.22 22.92 -2.66
N PHE A 21 4.44 21.61 -2.68
CA PHE A 21 3.52 20.62 -2.12
C PHE A 21 3.97 20.15 -0.73
N ILE A 22 3.00 19.81 0.12
CA ILE A 22 3.23 19.19 1.42
C ILE A 22 2.95 17.70 1.30
N LEU A 23 3.92 16.85 1.66
CA LEU A 23 3.68 15.43 1.86
C LEU A 23 3.35 15.16 3.33
N PHE A 24 2.10 14.81 3.60
CA PHE A 24 1.62 14.45 4.92
C PHE A 24 1.45 12.93 4.98
N SER A 25 2.27 12.24 5.80
CA SER A 25 2.37 10.78 5.82
C SER A 25 2.31 10.21 7.24
N TYR A 26 2.05 8.91 7.35
CA TYR A 26 1.98 8.18 8.61
C TYR A 26 2.52 6.77 8.45
N ASP A 27 2.89 6.16 9.57
CA ASP A 27 3.20 4.73 9.61
C ASP A 27 1.90 3.94 9.69
N LEU A 28 1.70 3.00 8.77
CA LEU A 28 0.53 2.13 8.78
C LEU A 28 0.46 1.35 10.11
N ARG A 29 -0.75 0.98 10.56
CA ARG A 29 -0.89 0.07 11.71
C ARG A 29 -0.06 -1.20 11.51
N GLY A 30 0.63 -1.65 12.54
CA GLY A 30 1.56 -2.78 12.46
C GLY A 30 2.85 -2.51 11.68
N HIS A 31 3.18 -1.25 11.37
CA HIS A 31 4.38 -0.84 10.65
C HIS A 31 5.10 0.30 11.37
N GLY A 32 6.39 0.46 11.10
CA GLY A 32 7.19 1.56 11.61
C GLY A 32 7.06 1.75 13.12
N ARG A 33 6.72 2.98 13.55
CA ARG A 33 6.47 3.36 14.95
C ARG A 33 5.02 3.21 15.39
N SER A 34 4.10 2.91 14.46
CA SER A 34 2.70 2.67 14.80
C SER A 34 2.51 1.37 15.58
N GLY A 35 1.50 1.36 16.43
CA GLY A 35 1.11 0.21 17.24
C GLY A 35 0.53 -0.95 16.40
N GLY A 36 0.20 -2.03 17.09
CA GLY A 36 -0.39 -3.24 16.51
C GLY A 36 0.61 -4.36 16.26
N VAL A 37 0.09 -5.53 15.91
CA VAL A 37 0.90 -6.70 15.54
C VAL A 37 1.56 -6.44 14.18
N ARG A 38 2.87 -6.68 14.09
CA ARG A 38 3.64 -6.44 12.86
C ARG A 38 3.08 -7.22 11.67
N GLY A 39 2.77 -6.50 10.59
CA GLY A 39 2.21 -7.05 9.36
C GLY A 39 0.81 -7.65 9.53
N HIS A 40 -0.01 -7.15 10.46
CA HIS A 40 -1.36 -7.63 10.69
C HIS A 40 -2.41 -6.52 10.59
N ILE A 41 -3.53 -6.86 9.97
CA ILE A 41 -4.81 -6.14 10.04
C ILE A 41 -5.93 -7.15 10.25
N SER A 42 -7.02 -6.72 10.88
CA SER A 42 -8.20 -7.55 11.07
C SER A 42 -9.14 -7.51 9.87
N SER A 43 -9.22 -6.36 9.22
CA SER A 43 -10.04 -6.13 8.02
C SER A 43 -9.44 -5.00 7.18
N ILE A 44 -9.87 -4.87 5.92
CA ILE A 44 -9.49 -3.71 5.09
C ILE A 44 -10.04 -2.41 5.67
N GLU A 45 -11.15 -2.46 6.37
CA GLU A 45 -11.77 -1.31 7.03
C GLU A 45 -10.83 -0.65 8.04
N ASP A 46 -9.94 -1.41 8.67
CA ASP A 46 -8.90 -0.86 9.54
C ASP A 46 -8.03 0.18 8.82
N PHE A 47 -7.61 -0.11 7.57
CA PHE A 47 -6.85 0.84 6.76
C PHE A 47 -7.72 1.99 6.24
N MET A 48 -8.98 1.72 5.91
CA MET A 48 -9.89 2.76 5.42
C MET A 48 -10.12 3.82 6.51
N GLN A 49 -10.35 3.40 7.75
CA GLN A 49 -10.49 4.28 8.90
C GLN A 49 -9.20 5.05 9.22
N ASP A 50 -8.02 4.43 9.08
CA ASP A 50 -6.75 5.15 9.25
C ASP A 50 -6.61 6.27 8.22
N ILE A 51 -7.02 6.04 6.96
CA ILE A 51 -7.03 7.07 5.93
C ILE A 51 -8.05 8.17 6.26
N ASP A 52 -9.25 7.81 6.75
CA ASP A 52 -10.27 8.79 7.18
C ASP A 52 -9.70 9.73 8.25
N VAL A 53 -9.05 9.18 9.29
CA VAL A 53 -8.39 9.96 10.33
C VAL A 53 -7.30 10.88 9.77
N MET A 54 -6.49 10.37 8.83
CA MET A 54 -5.42 11.17 8.21
C MET A 54 -5.98 12.31 7.36
N PHE A 55 -7.11 12.11 6.68
CA PHE A 55 -7.81 13.20 5.98
C PHE A 55 -8.30 14.28 6.93
N GLU A 56 -8.88 13.90 8.06
CA GLU A 56 -9.30 14.86 9.09
C GLU A 56 -8.12 15.67 9.62
N GLN A 57 -7.01 15.00 9.96
CA GLN A 57 -5.80 15.67 10.42
C GLN A 57 -5.18 16.60 9.37
N ALA A 58 -5.19 16.21 8.11
CA ALA A 58 -4.71 17.05 7.02
C ALA A 58 -5.58 18.31 6.85
N ARG A 59 -6.90 18.17 6.89
CA ARG A 59 -7.84 19.30 6.79
C ARG A 59 -7.75 20.25 7.97
N LEU A 60 -7.56 19.73 9.18
CA LEU A 60 -7.38 20.56 10.37
C LEU A 60 -6.09 21.39 10.30
N ARG A 61 -5.01 20.81 9.78
CA ARG A 61 -3.71 21.51 9.68
C ARG A 61 -3.61 22.43 8.47
N TYR A 62 -4.28 22.07 7.38
CA TYR A 62 -4.19 22.73 6.08
C TYR A 62 -5.58 22.94 5.46
N PRO A 63 -6.48 23.72 6.10
CA PRO A 63 -7.91 23.74 5.76
C PRO A 63 -8.19 24.26 4.33
N ASN A 64 -7.31 25.08 3.77
CA ASN A 64 -7.51 25.73 2.49
C ASN A 64 -6.71 25.10 1.34
N LEU A 65 -5.95 24.05 1.60
CA LEU A 65 -5.14 23.41 0.57
C LEU A 65 -5.91 22.30 -0.15
N PRO A 66 -5.73 22.18 -1.49
CA PRO A 66 -6.24 21.03 -2.21
C PRO A 66 -5.55 19.76 -1.76
N LEU A 67 -6.31 18.68 -1.58
CA LEU A 67 -5.80 17.39 -1.17
C LEU A 67 -5.67 16.44 -2.35
N PHE A 68 -4.57 15.71 -2.38
CA PHE A 68 -4.33 14.55 -3.22
C PHE A 68 -4.10 13.34 -2.33
N LEU A 69 -4.48 12.17 -2.80
CA LEU A 69 -4.22 10.91 -2.09
C LEU A 69 -3.09 10.16 -2.82
N TYR A 70 -1.99 9.88 -2.11
CA TYR A 70 -0.83 9.19 -2.66
C TYR A 70 -0.59 7.85 -1.98
N GLY A 71 -0.34 6.80 -2.76
CA GLY A 71 0.02 5.49 -2.24
C GLY A 71 1.03 4.75 -3.11
N HIS A 72 1.95 4.04 -2.45
CA HIS A 72 2.96 3.19 -3.10
C HIS A 72 2.79 1.74 -2.68
N SER A 73 2.88 0.80 -3.62
CA SER A 73 2.83 -0.64 -3.39
C SER A 73 1.55 -1.06 -2.63
N LEU A 74 1.65 -1.54 -1.38
CA LEU A 74 0.50 -1.77 -0.49
C LEU A 74 -0.36 -0.50 -0.34
N GLY A 75 0.28 0.67 -0.18
CA GLY A 75 -0.40 1.97 -0.16
C GLY A 75 -1.12 2.27 -1.48
N GLY A 76 -0.56 1.84 -2.61
CA GLY A 76 -1.21 1.93 -3.92
C GLY A 76 -2.54 1.16 -3.96
N ILE A 77 -2.57 -0.07 -3.43
CA ILE A 77 -3.83 -0.84 -3.29
C ILE A 77 -4.82 -0.07 -2.41
N GLN A 78 -4.34 0.44 -1.26
CA GLN A 78 -5.19 1.14 -0.29
C GLN A 78 -5.85 2.38 -0.90
N VAL A 79 -5.10 3.23 -1.62
CA VAL A 79 -5.66 4.47 -2.19
C VAL A 79 -6.62 4.21 -3.34
N LEU A 80 -6.38 3.17 -4.15
CA LEU A 80 -7.30 2.76 -5.20
C LEU A 80 -8.60 2.19 -4.61
N HIS A 81 -8.48 1.30 -3.64
CA HIS A 81 -9.62 0.71 -2.94
C HIS A 81 -10.43 1.77 -2.19
N TYR A 82 -9.75 2.69 -1.49
CA TYR A 82 -10.36 3.82 -0.79
C TYR A 82 -11.12 4.75 -1.75
N GLY A 83 -10.50 5.09 -2.89
CA GLY A 83 -11.11 5.91 -3.92
C GLY A 83 -12.43 5.33 -4.47
N LEU A 84 -12.47 4.00 -4.66
CA LEU A 84 -13.67 3.28 -5.08
C LEU A 84 -14.78 3.29 -4.00
N LEU A 85 -14.41 3.00 -2.75
CA LEU A 85 -15.38 2.85 -1.66
C LEU A 85 -15.88 4.16 -1.08
N ARG A 86 -14.95 5.10 -0.80
CA ARG A 86 -15.25 6.34 -0.07
C ARG A 86 -15.52 7.53 -0.99
N LYS A 87 -15.05 7.47 -2.25
CA LYS A 87 -15.16 8.57 -3.22
C LYS A 87 -14.81 9.93 -2.58
N PRO A 88 -13.60 10.06 -1.98
CA PRO A 88 -13.25 11.22 -1.17
C PRO A 88 -13.21 12.50 -2.00
N ASN A 89 -13.48 13.64 -1.35
CA ASN A 89 -13.31 14.94 -1.98
C ASN A 89 -11.82 15.31 -2.04
N VAL A 90 -11.13 14.81 -3.08
CA VAL A 90 -9.72 15.06 -3.40
C VAL A 90 -9.59 15.54 -4.85
N LYS A 91 -8.49 16.22 -5.15
CA LYS A 91 -8.19 16.69 -6.52
C LYS A 91 -7.66 15.60 -7.44
N GLY A 92 -7.17 14.50 -6.85
CA GLY A 92 -6.71 13.34 -7.60
C GLY A 92 -6.10 12.29 -6.69
N VAL A 93 -5.91 11.10 -7.25
CA VAL A 93 -5.25 9.96 -6.64
C VAL A 93 -3.99 9.64 -7.42
N ILE A 94 -2.91 9.38 -6.71
CA ILE A 94 -1.62 8.96 -7.27
C ILE A 94 -1.30 7.58 -6.71
N ALA A 95 -1.17 6.58 -7.56
CA ALA A 95 -0.78 5.25 -7.15
C ALA A 95 0.47 4.80 -7.90
N THR A 96 1.49 4.40 -7.15
CA THR A 96 2.77 3.98 -7.72
C THR A 96 3.06 2.52 -7.40
N SER A 97 3.43 1.73 -8.40
CA SER A 97 3.75 0.29 -8.28
C SER A 97 2.74 -0.46 -7.41
N SER A 98 1.44 -0.28 -7.68
CA SER A 98 0.36 -0.90 -6.91
C SER A 98 0.46 -2.42 -6.92
N GLY A 99 0.43 -3.05 -5.75
CA GLY A 99 0.56 -4.50 -5.59
C GLY A 99 -0.74 -5.28 -5.86
N LEU A 100 -1.57 -4.86 -6.83
CA LEU A 100 -2.81 -5.56 -7.19
C LEU A 100 -2.53 -6.94 -7.79
N HIS A 101 -1.43 -7.08 -8.55
CA HIS A 101 -0.86 -8.34 -9.02
C HIS A 101 0.54 -8.54 -8.47
N THR A 102 0.80 -9.71 -7.92
CA THR A 102 2.10 -10.09 -7.34
C THR A 102 2.42 -11.56 -7.63
N ALA A 103 3.66 -11.99 -7.38
CA ALA A 103 4.07 -13.38 -7.53
C ALA A 103 3.26 -14.38 -6.66
N LEU A 104 2.49 -13.90 -5.68
CA LEU A 104 1.60 -14.75 -4.88
C LEU A 104 0.53 -15.43 -5.74
N GLU A 105 0.08 -14.81 -6.82
CA GLU A 105 -0.96 -15.36 -7.70
C GLU A 105 -0.55 -16.68 -8.34
N ASN A 106 0.74 -16.87 -8.56
CA ASN A 106 1.31 -18.10 -9.10
C ASN A 106 1.51 -19.21 -8.04
N GLN A 107 0.99 -19.01 -6.82
CA GLN A 107 1.19 -19.91 -5.69
C GLN A 107 -0.16 -20.34 -5.06
N PRO A 108 -0.98 -21.14 -5.78
CA PRO A 108 -2.35 -21.47 -5.36
C PRO A 108 -2.41 -22.18 -4.01
N ALA A 109 -1.41 -22.99 -3.68
CA ALA A 109 -1.34 -23.65 -2.38
C ALA A 109 -1.17 -22.64 -1.23
N LYS A 110 -0.35 -21.60 -1.41
CA LYS A 110 -0.19 -20.53 -0.40
C LYS A 110 -1.47 -19.69 -0.29
N ILE A 111 -2.14 -19.41 -1.41
CA ILE A 111 -3.42 -18.70 -1.40
C ILE A 111 -4.47 -19.49 -0.61
N MET A 112 -4.57 -20.80 -0.85
CA MET A 112 -5.49 -21.66 -0.13
C MET A 112 -5.14 -21.72 1.37
N ALA A 113 -3.88 -21.91 1.70
CA ALA A 113 -3.40 -21.90 3.09
C ALA A 113 -3.73 -20.56 3.79
N ALA A 114 -3.48 -19.42 3.13
CA ALA A 114 -3.83 -18.11 3.68
C ALA A 114 -5.34 -17.95 3.93
N LYS A 115 -6.19 -18.44 3.03
CA LYS A 115 -7.65 -18.40 3.20
C LYS A 115 -8.13 -19.24 4.38
N VAL A 116 -7.66 -20.47 4.50
CA VAL A 116 -8.11 -21.40 5.56
C VAL A 116 -7.47 -21.03 6.90
N LEU A 117 -6.16 -20.97 6.96
CA LEU A 117 -5.44 -20.68 8.21
C LEU A 117 -5.62 -19.22 8.65
N GLY A 118 -5.77 -18.29 7.70
CA GLY A 118 -6.08 -16.89 8.01
C GLY A 118 -7.45 -16.69 8.65
N ALA A 119 -8.37 -17.64 8.51
CA ALA A 119 -9.65 -17.64 9.24
C ALA A 119 -9.50 -18.20 10.66
N LEU A 120 -8.67 -19.23 10.84
CA LEU A 120 -8.49 -19.94 12.10
C LEU A 120 -7.44 -19.28 13.02
N MET A 121 -6.36 -18.77 12.42
CA MET A 121 -5.19 -18.25 13.13
C MET A 121 -4.74 -16.89 12.55
N PRO A 122 -5.60 -15.86 12.54
CA PRO A 122 -5.38 -14.62 11.76
C PRO A 122 -4.15 -13.84 12.20
N LYS A 123 -3.73 -13.94 13.46
CA LYS A 123 -2.59 -13.19 14.02
C LYS A 123 -1.24 -13.89 13.87
N VAL A 124 -1.22 -15.13 13.41
CA VAL A 124 0.05 -15.83 13.15
C VAL A 124 0.77 -15.17 12.00
N THR A 125 2.00 -14.74 12.22
CA THR A 125 2.84 -14.03 11.24
C THR A 125 3.90 -14.95 10.65
N LEU A 126 4.14 -14.78 9.38
CA LEU A 126 5.16 -15.47 8.58
C LEU A 126 6.02 -14.42 7.87
N PRO A 127 7.23 -14.79 7.38
CA PRO A 127 7.95 -13.95 6.44
C PRO A 127 7.10 -13.65 5.20
N SER A 128 7.08 -12.40 4.77
CA SER A 128 6.28 -11.96 3.60
C SER A 128 6.75 -12.60 2.29
N GLY A 129 8.02 -13.00 2.25
CA GLY A 129 8.65 -13.52 1.04
C GLY A 129 8.98 -12.44 0.02
N LEU A 130 8.93 -11.16 0.41
CA LEU A 130 9.36 -10.07 -0.44
C LEU A 130 10.88 -10.15 -0.61
N ASP A 131 11.34 -10.17 -1.86
CA ASP A 131 12.77 -10.10 -2.17
C ASP A 131 13.26 -8.66 -2.02
N ALA A 132 13.99 -8.38 -0.96
CA ALA A 132 14.55 -7.07 -0.70
C ALA A 132 15.53 -6.60 -1.79
N ALA A 133 16.20 -7.52 -2.51
CA ALA A 133 17.07 -7.15 -3.61
C ALA A 133 16.32 -6.57 -4.81
N ALA A 134 15.04 -6.88 -4.94
CA ALA A 134 14.20 -6.41 -6.04
C ALA A 134 13.54 -5.04 -5.81
N ILE A 135 13.71 -4.42 -4.61
CA ILE A 135 13.10 -3.11 -4.32
C ILE A 135 13.75 -1.95 -5.08
N SER A 136 15.03 -2.08 -5.44
CA SER A 136 15.77 -1.05 -6.17
C SER A 136 16.95 -1.65 -6.95
N ARG A 137 17.32 -0.99 -8.05
CA ARG A 137 18.58 -1.27 -8.75
C ARG A 137 19.80 -0.65 -8.05
N ASN A 138 19.60 0.33 -7.16
CA ASN A 138 20.65 0.95 -6.36
C ASN A 138 20.88 0.10 -5.11
N GLN A 139 22.09 -0.46 -5.00
CA GLN A 139 22.47 -1.32 -3.87
C GLN A 139 22.46 -0.59 -2.52
N ASP A 140 22.76 0.72 -2.49
CA ASP A 140 22.71 1.50 -1.24
C ASP A 140 21.28 1.59 -0.70
N VAL A 141 20.29 1.70 -1.58
CA VAL A 141 18.86 1.66 -1.18
C VAL A 141 18.49 0.31 -0.59
N VAL A 142 18.97 -0.79 -1.21
CA VAL A 142 18.74 -2.16 -0.71
C VAL A 142 19.41 -2.34 0.65
N ASN A 143 20.67 -1.91 0.78
CA ASN A 143 21.43 -2.00 2.04
C ASN A 143 20.76 -1.19 3.16
N THR A 144 20.32 0.03 2.85
CA THR A 144 19.59 0.88 3.80
C THR A 144 18.28 0.21 4.25
N TYR A 145 17.54 -0.40 3.32
CA TYR A 145 16.31 -1.13 3.63
C TYR A 145 16.59 -2.32 4.58
N ASN A 146 17.59 -3.13 4.28
CA ASN A 146 17.92 -4.32 5.06
C ASN A 146 18.43 -4.01 6.48
N ASN A 147 19.05 -2.84 6.67
CA ASN A 147 19.62 -2.42 7.96
C ASN A 147 18.67 -1.51 8.76
N ASP A 148 17.48 -1.20 8.25
CA ASP A 148 16.54 -0.31 8.91
C ASP A 148 15.76 -1.07 10.00
N PRO A 149 15.91 -0.72 11.29
CA PRO A 149 15.25 -1.42 12.40
C PRO A 149 13.71 -1.24 12.42
N LEU A 150 13.17 -0.29 11.67
CA LEU A 150 11.75 -0.04 11.55
C LEU A 150 11.11 -0.82 10.39
N VAL A 151 11.94 -1.40 9.52
CA VAL A 151 11.48 -2.30 8.46
C VAL A 151 11.29 -3.71 9.02
N HIS A 152 10.28 -4.42 8.55
CA HIS A 152 10.05 -5.82 8.89
C HIS A 152 9.57 -6.62 7.68
N ASP A 153 9.83 -7.92 7.69
CA ASP A 153 9.43 -8.88 6.66
C ASP A 153 8.14 -9.66 6.99
N LYS A 154 7.39 -9.23 8.01
CA LYS A 154 6.27 -10.00 8.55
C LYS A 154 4.97 -9.69 7.82
N ILE A 155 4.19 -10.76 7.57
CA ILE A 155 2.80 -10.71 7.14
C ILE A 155 1.99 -11.75 7.92
N SER A 156 0.82 -11.36 8.45
CA SER A 156 -0.03 -12.33 9.12
C SER A 156 -0.90 -13.09 8.12
N LEU A 157 -1.31 -14.28 8.49
CA LEU A 157 -2.24 -15.11 7.71
C LEU A 157 -3.57 -14.38 7.47
N GLY A 158 -4.07 -13.66 8.48
CA GLY A 158 -5.27 -12.83 8.36
C GLY A 158 -5.10 -11.69 7.36
N PHE A 159 -3.97 -10.99 7.41
CA PHE A 159 -3.65 -9.94 6.44
C PHE A 159 -3.60 -10.49 5.01
N GLY A 160 -2.90 -11.62 4.80
CA GLY A 160 -2.86 -12.26 3.49
C GLY A 160 -4.25 -12.62 2.95
N LYS A 161 -5.10 -13.20 3.82
CA LYS A 161 -6.51 -13.51 3.47
C LYS A 161 -7.28 -12.25 3.06
N VAL A 162 -7.19 -11.16 3.84
CA VAL A 162 -7.85 -9.88 3.55
C VAL A 162 -7.39 -9.34 2.20
N MET A 163 -6.07 -9.28 1.96
CA MET A 163 -5.52 -8.69 0.75
C MET A 163 -5.88 -9.46 -0.53
N ILE A 164 -5.97 -10.80 -0.48
CA ILE A 164 -6.46 -11.61 -1.61
C ILE A 164 -7.89 -11.20 -2.02
N GLY A 165 -8.74 -10.88 -1.06
CA GLY A 165 -10.09 -10.39 -1.34
C GLY A 165 -10.09 -8.97 -1.89
N VAL A 166 -9.30 -8.10 -1.27
CA VAL A 166 -9.22 -6.66 -1.61
C VAL A 166 -8.71 -6.45 -3.04
N THR A 167 -7.60 -7.10 -3.41
CA THR A 167 -7.02 -6.93 -4.77
C THR A 167 -8.00 -7.35 -5.86
N LYS A 168 -8.64 -8.50 -5.70
CA LYS A 168 -9.66 -8.99 -6.64
C LYS A 168 -10.86 -8.06 -6.75
N TRP A 169 -11.36 -7.60 -5.61
CA TRP A 169 -12.49 -6.68 -5.57
C TRP A 169 -12.14 -5.35 -6.24
N THR A 170 -10.96 -4.80 -5.95
CA THR A 170 -10.49 -3.52 -6.48
C THR A 170 -10.33 -3.57 -8.00
N LEU A 171 -9.76 -4.62 -8.57
CA LEU A 171 -9.65 -4.82 -10.01
C LEU A 171 -11.03 -4.98 -10.66
N LYS A 172 -11.91 -5.80 -10.06
CA LYS A 172 -13.27 -6.01 -10.59
C LYS A 172 -14.09 -4.71 -10.69
N HIS A 173 -13.85 -3.75 -9.81
CA HIS A 173 -14.58 -2.48 -9.76
C HIS A 173 -13.79 -1.31 -10.35
N ALA A 174 -12.66 -1.56 -11.03
CA ALA A 174 -11.80 -0.51 -11.60
C ALA A 174 -12.56 0.45 -12.52
N GLY A 175 -13.51 -0.04 -13.32
CA GLY A 175 -14.36 0.77 -14.20
C GLY A 175 -15.29 1.77 -13.47
N GLU A 176 -15.46 1.61 -12.15
CA GLU A 176 -16.26 2.52 -11.33
C GLU A 176 -15.41 3.68 -10.74
N PHE A 177 -14.08 3.68 -11.00
CA PHE A 177 -13.18 4.68 -10.46
C PHE A 177 -13.38 6.03 -11.17
N SER A 178 -13.90 7.01 -10.46
CA SER A 178 -14.35 8.30 -11.03
C SER A 178 -13.46 9.50 -10.69
N LEU A 179 -12.40 9.29 -9.88
CA LEU A 179 -11.49 10.36 -9.49
C LEU A 179 -10.37 10.53 -10.52
N PRO A 180 -9.82 11.76 -10.70
CA PRO A 180 -8.61 11.93 -11.48
C PRO A 180 -7.50 11.03 -10.94
N LEU A 181 -6.85 10.26 -11.83
CA LEU A 181 -5.91 9.20 -11.44
C LEU A 181 -4.60 9.32 -12.20
N LEU A 182 -3.48 9.30 -11.46
CA LEU A 182 -2.14 9.11 -11.99
C LEU A 182 -1.60 7.75 -11.54
N LEU A 183 -1.38 6.86 -12.51
CA LEU A 183 -0.73 5.56 -12.28
C LEU A 183 0.71 5.59 -12.79
N LEU A 184 1.66 5.25 -11.94
CA LEU A 184 3.07 5.11 -12.29
C LEU A 184 3.56 3.72 -11.91
N HIS A 185 4.25 3.03 -12.83
CA HIS A 185 4.74 1.69 -12.59
C HIS A 185 6.07 1.44 -13.29
N GLY A 186 7.02 0.83 -12.60
CA GLY A 186 8.28 0.42 -13.19
C GLY A 186 8.08 -0.79 -14.11
N LYS A 187 8.49 -0.70 -15.39
CA LYS A 187 8.31 -1.81 -16.36
C LYS A 187 9.01 -3.11 -15.95
N ALA A 188 10.05 -3.03 -15.14
CA ALA A 188 10.83 -4.17 -14.66
C ALA A 188 10.56 -4.49 -13.17
N ASP A 189 9.43 -4.03 -12.61
CA ASP A 189 9.03 -4.34 -11.24
C ASP A 189 8.71 -5.84 -11.14
N ALA A 190 9.51 -6.56 -10.36
CA ALA A 190 9.37 -8.00 -10.14
C ALA A 190 8.57 -8.35 -8.87
N ILE A 191 8.22 -7.35 -8.06
CA ILE A 191 7.47 -7.51 -6.81
C ILE A 191 5.98 -7.27 -7.06
N ALA A 192 5.65 -6.07 -7.54
CA ALA A 192 4.32 -5.68 -7.98
C ALA A 192 4.31 -5.64 -9.50
N PHE A 193 3.54 -6.50 -10.13
CA PHE A 193 3.60 -6.63 -11.59
C PHE A 193 2.97 -5.41 -12.29
N PRO A 194 3.62 -4.86 -13.35
CA PRO A 194 3.09 -3.72 -14.10
C PRO A 194 1.68 -3.95 -14.68
N SER A 195 1.32 -5.23 -14.91
CA SER A 195 -0.05 -5.62 -15.31
C SER A 195 -1.13 -5.09 -14.38
N SER A 196 -0.83 -4.93 -13.07
CA SER A 196 -1.76 -4.34 -12.10
C SER A 196 -2.26 -2.97 -12.54
N SER A 197 -1.32 -2.09 -12.93
CA SER A 197 -1.67 -0.72 -13.34
C SER A 197 -2.35 -0.71 -14.71
N THR A 198 -1.93 -1.58 -15.63
CA THR A 198 -2.53 -1.69 -16.96
C THR A 198 -3.97 -2.18 -16.88
N GLU A 199 -4.24 -3.22 -16.09
CA GLU A 199 -5.57 -3.78 -15.93
C GLU A 199 -6.51 -2.79 -15.22
N PHE A 200 -6.01 -2.09 -14.18
CA PHE A 200 -6.81 -1.08 -13.49
C PHE A 200 -7.16 0.12 -14.39
N ALA A 201 -6.26 0.52 -15.30
CA ALA A 201 -6.45 1.66 -16.20
C ALA A 201 -7.35 1.36 -17.41
N ALA A 202 -7.49 0.10 -17.79
CA ALA A 202 -8.29 -0.36 -18.94
C ALA A 202 -9.27 -1.47 -18.50
N PRO A 203 -10.25 -1.13 -17.65
CA PRO A 203 -11.20 -2.09 -17.08
C PRO A 203 -12.22 -2.62 -18.08
#